data_54a30f7aa3987160520086b9f758769b
#
_entry.id   54a30f7aa3987160520086b9f758769b
#
_cell.length_a   1.000
_cell.length_b   1.000
_cell.length_c   1.000
_cell.angle_alpha   90.00
_cell.angle_beta   90.00
_cell.angle_gamma   90.00
#
_symmetry.space_group_name_H-M   'P 1'
#
loop_
_entity.id
_entity.type
_entity.pdbx_description
1 polymer ?
#
loop_
_entity_poly.entity_id
_entity_poly.type
_entity_poly.pdbx_seq_one_letter_code
_entity_poly.pdbx_strand_id
1 'polypeptide(L)'
;MKNSIKIDPFGFREYDARWLYPENINLEGVANLGKGLGTQIIKHTNKKNPRIIVGHDYRSYSEEIKAALKRGLISTGCYIEDVGLSLSPMVYFAQFNLESDAVAMVTASHNANGWTGVKMGIKKGLTHAPEEMQELKDITLNSKFVEGKGSEKEISNFQKIGRAHVRTPVTS
;
A
#
# COMPACT_ATOMS: atom_id res chain seq x y z
N MET A 1 -13.20 15.42 -18.67
CA MET A 1 -12.08 16.26 -18.16
C MET A 1 -11.13 15.34 -17.38
N LYS A 2 -9.83 15.31 -17.70
CA LYS A 2 -8.85 14.59 -16.87
C LYS A 2 -8.78 15.34 -15.53
N ASN A 3 -9.13 14.68 -14.43
CA ASN A 3 -8.94 15.26 -13.11
C ASN A 3 -7.45 15.57 -12.93
N SER A 4 -7.13 16.80 -12.53
CA SER A 4 -5.75 17.18 -12.24
C SER A 4 -5.21 16.32 -11.10
N ILE A 5 -3.95 15.90 -11.20
CA ILE A 5 -3.27 15.17 -10.14
C ILE A 5 -3.08 16.11 -8.95
N LYS A 6 -3.55 15.68 -7.77
CA LYS A 6 -3.38 16.42 -6.52
C LYS A 6 -2.75 15.49 -5.49
N ILE A 7 -1.56 15.86 -5.05
CA ILE A 7 -0.81 15.18 -3.99
C ILE A 7 0.07 16.20 -3.28
N ASP A 8 -0.24 16.50 -2.02
CA ASP A 8 0.49 17.46 -1.22
C ASP A 8 1.82 16.84 -0.73
N PRO A 9 2.98 17.46 -1.02
CA PRO A 9 4.29 16.97 -0.57
C PRO A 9 4.43 16.80 0.95
N PHE A 10 3.66 17.54 1.75
CA PHE A 10 3.70 17.43 3.22
C PHE A 10 3.04 16.15 3.77
N GLY A 11 2.28 15.44 2.94
CA GLY A 11 1.72 14.16 3.33
C GLY A 11 2.71 13.00 3.41
N PHE A 12 3.87 13.12 2.78
CA PHE A 12 4.98 12.16 2.96
C PHE A 12 5.65 12.44 4.30
N ARG A 13 5.47 11.52 5.25
CA ARG A 13 5.99 11.63 6.61
C ARG A 13 7.21 10.73 6.80
N GLU A 14 7.68 10.61 8.02
CA GLU A 14 8.91 9.89 8.34
C GLU A 14 8.82 8.38 8.06
N TYR A 15 7.68 7.75 8.35
CA TYR A 15 7.49 6.29 8.27
C TYR A 15 6.23 5.87 7.51
N ASP A 16 5.37 6.81 7.15
CA ASP A 16 4.14 6.57 6.42
C ASP A 16 3.72 7.83 5.63
N ALA A 17 2.62 7.74 4.92
CA ALA A 17 2.07 8.87 4.21
C ALA A 17 0.63 9.15 4.67
N ARG A 18 0.27 10.43 4.87
CA ARG A 18 -1.07 10.84 5.33
C ARG A 18 -1.52 12.17 4.76
N TRP A 19 -2.79 12.24 4.38
CA TRP A 19 -3.43 13.42 3.80
C TRP A 19 -4.87 13.56 4.27
N LEU A 20 -5.39 14.80 4.25
CA LEU A 20 -6.83 15.04 4.19
C LEU A 20 -7.33 14.69 2.79
N TYR A 21 -8.38 13.87 2.73
CA TYR A 21 -9.01 13.43 1.49
C TYR A 21 -10.42 14.02 1.37
N PRO A 22 -10.74 14.66 0.22
CA PRO A 22 -9.94 14.80 -1.01
C PRO A 22 -9.12 16.11 -1.09
N GLU A 23 -8.94 16.86 0.00
CA GLU A 23 -8.37 18.22 0.01
C GLU A 23 -6.88 18.25 -0.35
N ASN A 24 -6.08 17.33 0.21
CA ASN A 24 -4.62 17.29 0.04
C ASN A 24 -4.16 16.19 -0.93
N ILE A 25 -5.01 15.20 -1.18
CA ILE A 25 -4.78 14.14 -2.15
C ILE A 25 -6.10 13.74 -2.80
N ASN A 26 -6.09 13.48 -4.10
CA ASN A 26 -7.22 12.88 -4.82
C ASN A 26 -6.85 11.49 -5.37
N LEU A 27 -7.80 10.78 -5.98
CA LEU A 27 -7.58 9.42 -6.49
C LEU A 27 -6.46 9.34 -7.53
N GLU A 28 -6.26 10.38 -8.35
CA GLU A 28 -5.15 10.43 -9.31
C GLU A 28 -3.79 10.64 -8.60
N GLY A 29 -3.78 11.42 -7.52
CA GLY A 29 -2.61 11.55 -6.64
C GLY A 29 -2.27 10.23 -5.95
N VAL A 30 -3.29 9.48 -5.49
CA VAL A 30 -3.10 8.13 -4.93
C VAL A 30 -2.57 7.15 -5.97
N ALA A 31 -3.07 7.21 -7.22
CA ALA A 31 -2.54 6.38 -8.29
C ALA A 31 -1.07 6.72 -8.59
N ASN A 32 -0.69 8.00 -8.54
CA ASN A 32 0.72 8.40 -8.68
C ASN A 32 1.59 7.92 -7.51
N LEU A 33 1.07 7.96 -6.27
CA LEU A 33 1.73 7.33 -5.13
C LEU A 33 1.96 5.83 -5.39
N GLY A 34 0.95 5.13 -5.92
CA GLY A 34 1.06 3.72 -6.31
C GLY A 34 2.14 3.48 -7.37
N LYS A 35 2.24 4.34 -8.38
CA LYS A 35 3.34 4.27 -9.37
C LYS A 35 4.71 4.49 -8.73
N GLY A 36 4.82 5.48 -7.85
CA GLY A 36 6.05 5.76 -7.10
C GLY A 36 6.49 4.57 -6.26
N LEU A 37 5.56 4.01 -5.47
CA LEU A 37 5.81 2.85 -4.62
C LEU A 37 6.19 1.61 -5.46
N GLY A 38 5.47 1.31 -6.53
CA GLY A 38 5.78 0.19 -7.41
C GLY A 38 7.16 0.32 -8.05
N THR A 39 7.52 1.52 -8.50
CA THR A 39 8.86 1.82 -9.04
C THR A 39 9.95 1.58 -7.98
N GLN A 40 9.73 2.06 -6.77
CA GLN A 40 10.66 1.87 -5.65
C GLN A 40 10.83 0.38 -5.31
N ILE A 41 9.73 -0.38 -5.22
CA ILE A 41 9.78 -1.82 -4.92
C ILE A 41 10.55 -2.58 -6.00
N ILE A 42 10.31 -2.31 -7.28
CA ILE A 42 11.04 -2.91 -8.40
C ILE A 42 12.54 -2.63 -8.29
N LYS A 43 12.91 -1.40 -7.99
CA LYS A 43 14.31 -0.99 -7.82
C LYS A 43 14.99 -1.73 -6.66
N HIS A 44 14.32 -1.84 -5.49
CA HIS A 44 14.89 -2.47 -4.31
C HIS A 44 14.91 -4.00 -4.36
N THR A 45 13.92 -4.62 -5.01
CA THR A 45 13.87 -6.08 -5.15
C THR A 45 14.63 -6.61 -6.35
N ASN A 46 14.91 -5.75 -7.32
CA ASN A 46 15.45 -6.12 -8.64
C ASN A 46 14.57 -7.18 -9.36
N LYS A 47 13.27 -7.20 -9.07
CA LYS A 47 12.29 -8.10 -9.69
C LYS A 47 11.45 -7.36 -10.71
N LYS A 48 11.16 -7.99 -11.84
CA LYS A 48 10.28 -7.43 -12.87
C LYS A 48 8.81 -7.35 -12.41
N ASN A 49 8.36 -8.35 -11.66
CA ASN A 49 6.99 -8.44 -11.14
C ASN A 49 7.02 -8.76 -9.63
N PRO A 50 7.41 -7.82 -8.77
CA PRO A 50 7.42 -8.04 -7.33
C PRO A 50 6.00 -8.23 -6.80
N ARG A 51 5.85 -9.07 -5.77
CA ARG A 51 4.57 -9.36 -5.10
C ARG A 51 4.34 -8.38 -3.96
N ILE A 52 3.15 -7.81 -3.90
CA ILE A 52 2.78 -6.80 -2.91
C ILE A 52 1.45 -7.17 -2.25
N ILE A 53 1.43 -7.25 -0.92
CA ILE A 53 0.18 -7.33 -0.16
C ILE A 53 -0.45 -5.94 -0.10
N VAL A 54 -1.74 -5.86 -0.43
CA VAL A 54 -2.51 -4.63 -0.29
C VAL A 54 -3.77 -4.88 0.53
N GLY A 55 -4.04 -4.01 1.49
CA GLY A 55 -5.25 -4.03 2.31
C GLY A 55 -5.76 -2.63 2.59
N HIS A 56 -6.95 -2.51 3.21
CA HIS A 56 -7.52 -1.22 3.63
C HIS A 56 -8.26 -1.33 4.97
N ASP A 57 -8.38 -0.19 5.66
CA ASP A 57 -9.19 -0.08 6.86
C ASP A 57 -10.69 0.13 6.54
N TYR A 58 -11.53 0.24 7.56
CA TYR A 58 -13.00 0.28 7.43
C TYR A 58 -13.59 1.65 7.08
N ARG A 59 -12.77 2.69 6.82
CA ARG A 59 -13.30 4.00 6.40
C ARG A 59 -14.02 3.87 5.07
N SER A 60 -15.16 4.57 4.93
CA SER A 60 -16.04 4.44 3.76
C SER A 60 -15.38 4.72 2.41
N TYR A 61 -14.31 5.51 2.40
CA TYR A 61 -13.53 5.87 1.23
C TYR A 61 -12.23 5.04 1.04
N SER A 62 -11.87 4.18 2.00
CA SER A 62 -10.58 3.45 1.94
C SER A 62 -10.53 2.42 0.81
N GLU A 63 -11.68 1.84 0.44
CA GLU A 63 -11.74 0.88 -0.67
C GLU A 63 -11.46 1.54 -2.02
N GLU A 64 -12.06 2.70 -2.31
CA GLU A 64 -11.80 3.43 -3.55
C GLU A 64 -10.36 3.94 -3.63
N ILE A 65 -9.80 4.37 -2.49
CA ILE A 65 -8.40 4.78 -2.38
C ILE A 65 -7.46 3.59 -2.62
N LYS A 66 -7.77 2.42 -2.05
CA LYS A 66 -7.04 1.18 -2.35
C LYS A 66 -7.08 0.83 -3.84
N ALA A 67 -8.24 0.96 -4.47
CA ALA A 67 -8.38 0.71 -5.91
C ALA A 67 -7.49 1.65 -6.75
N ALA A 68 -7.43 2.94 -6.38
CA ALA A 68 -6.54 3.89 -7.03
C ALA A 68 -5.05 3.55 -6.82
N LEU A 69 -4.66 3.18 -5.60
CA LEU A 69 -3.29 2.76 -5.28
C LEU A 69 -2.89 1.52 -6.10
N LYS A 70 -3.76 0.49 -6.14
CA LYS A 70 -3.54 -0.73 -6.93
C LYS A 70 -3.37 -0.42 -8.41
N ARG A 71 -4.20 0.47 -8.98
CA ARG A 71 -4.09 0.90 -10.39
C ARG A 71 -2.68 1.43 -10.69
N GLY A 72 -2.13 2.25 -9.79
CA GLY A 72 -0.75 2.74 -9.91
C GLY A 72 0.29 1.64 -9.85
N LEU A 73 0.21 0.77 -8.83
CA LEU A 73 1.13 -0.37 -8.65
C LEU A 73 1.12 -1.32 -9.85
N ILE A 74 -0.06 -1.69 -10.35
CA ILE A 74 -0.22 -2.59 -11.51
C ILE A 74 0.41 -1.98 -12.77
N SER A 75 0.30 -0.66 -12.96
CA SER A 75 0.86 0.03 -14.12
C SER A 75 2.39 0.03 -14.15
N THR A 76 3.06 -0.29 -13.06
CA THR A 76 4.52 -0.46 -12.99
C THR A 76 4.99 -1.90 -13.20
N GLY A 77 4.08 -2.86 -13.18
CA GLY A 77 4.40 -4.28 -13.33
C GLY A 77 4.24 -5.12 -12.06
N CYS A 78 3.83 -4.53 -10.94
CA CYS A 78 3.67 -5.26 -9.68
C CYS A 78 2.52 -6.28 -9.73
N TYR A 79 2.69 -7.39 -9.02
CA TYR A 79 1.65 -8.38 -8.77
C TYR A 79 1.03 -8.12 -7.39
N ILE A 80 -0.27 -7.83 -7.37
CA ILE A 80 -1.00 -7.47 -6.16
C ILE A 80 -1.69 -8.67 -5.56
N GLU A 81 -1.53 -8.87 -4.25
CA GLU A 81 -2.30 -9.79 -3.41
C GLU A 81 -3.19 -8.95 -2.49
N ASP A 82 -4.46 -8.79 -2.91
CA ASP A 82 -5.43 -7.97 -2.19
C ASP A 82 -6.09 -8.79 -1.07
N VAL A 83 -5.79 -8.43 0.18
CA VAL A 83 -6.37 -9.08 1.38
C VAL A 83 -7.63 -8.38 1.88
N GLY A 84 -8.10 -7.37 1.18
CA GLY A 84 -9.36 -6.67 1.46
C GLY A 84 -9.34 -5.84 2.74
N LEU A 85 -10.52 -5.76 3.38
CA LEU A 85 -10.70 -5.09 4.67
C LEU A 85 -9.87 -5.81 5.74
N SER A 86 -8.90 -5.11 6.33
CA SER A 86 -7.91 -5.71 7.23
C SER A 86 -7.45 -4.72 8.30
N LEU A 87 -6.80 -5.26 9.33
CA LEU A 87 -6.01 -4.48 10.27
C LEU A 87 -4.55 -4.45 9.82
N SER A 88 -3.81 -3.39 10.14
CA SER A 88 -2.40 -3.28 9.76
C SER A 88 -1.55 -4.51 10.15
N PRO A 89 -1.67 -5.09 11.37
CA PRO A 89 -0.91 -6.30 11.71
C PRO A 89 -1.23 -7.50 10.79
N MET A 90 -2.46 -7.59 10.28
CA MET A 90 -2.85 -8.68 9.37
C MET A 90 -2.17 -8.55 8.00
N VAL A 91 -2.03 -7.32 7.50
CA VAL A 91 -1.34 -7.05 6.23
C VAL A 91 0.15 -7.40 6.32
N TYR A 92 0.80 -7.04 7.43
CA TYR A 92 2.19 -7.43 7.68
C TYR A 92 2.35 -8.94 7.90
N PHE A 93 1.42 -9.58 8.60
CA PHE A 93 1.40 -11.04 8.75
C PHE A 93 1.23 -11.74 7.40
N ALA A 94 0.37 -11.20 6.52
CA ALA A 94 0.18 -11.71 5.17
C ALA A 94 1.47 -11.71 4.36
N GLN A 95 2.32 -10.70 4.52
CA GLN A 95 3.62 -10.65 3.85
C GLN A 95 4.49 -11.87 4.14
N PHE A 96 4.51 -12.33 5.39
CA PHE A 96 5.26 -13.54 5.76
C PHE A 96 4.59 -14.81 5.23
N ASN A 97 3.28 -14.90 5.38
CA ASN A 97 2.52 -16.12 5.07
C ASN A 97 2.42 -16.38 3.56
N LEU A 98 2.37 -15.31 2.75
CA LEU A 98 2.29 -15.38 1.29
C LEU A 98 3.65 -15.11 0.61
N GLU A 99 4.72 -14.93 1.39
CA GLU A 99 6.09 -14.67 0.92
C GLU A 99 6.18 -13.50 -0.06
N SER A 100 5.42 -12.42 0.22
CA SER A 100 5.40 -11.23 -0.62
C SER A 100 6.57 -10.30 -0.32
N ASP A 101 6.99 -9.56 -1.33
CA ASP A 101 8.17 -8.68 -1.27
C ASP A 101 7.89 -7.40 -0.49
N ALA A 102 6.66 -6.88 -0.59
CA ALA A 102 6.29 -5.59 -0.03
C ALA A 102 4.86 -5.60 0.52
N VAL A 103 4.51 -4.55 1.26
CA VAL A 103 3.16 -4.31 1.79
C VAL A 103 2.72 -2.87 1.56
N ALA A 104 1.41 -2.67 1.40
CA ALA A 104 0.78 -1.36 1.41
C ALA A 104 -0.61 -1.45 2.07
N MET A 105 -0.79 -0.77 3.19
CA MET A 105 -2.04 -0.71 3.93
C MET A 105 -2.64 0.68 3.85
N VAL A 106 -3.78 0.80 3.19
CA VAL A 106 -4.54 2.05 3.13
C VAL A 106 -5.22 2.28 4.47
N THR A 107 -4.73 3.25 5.21
CA THR A 107 -5.22 3.63 6.54
C THR A 107 -4.66 4.97 6.98
N ALA A 108 -5.45 5.75 7.71
CA ALA A 108 -4.97 6.93 8.43
C ALA A 108 -4.68 6.63 9.90
N SER A 109 -4.56 5.33 10.29
CA SER A 109 -4.32 4.92 11.68
C SER A 109 -5.37 5.48 12.65
N HIS A 110 -4.96 6.29 13.63
CA HIS A 110 -5.83 6.93 14.64
C HIS A 110 -6.28 8.36 14.27
N ASN A 111 -5.95 8.85 13.07
CA ASN A 111 -6.43 10.16 12.64
C ASN A 111 -7.97 10.18 12.54
N ALA A 112 -8.55 11.37 12.72
CA ALA A 112 -9.96 11.61 12.57
C ALA A 112 -10.50 11.21 11.18
N ASN A 113 -11.82 11.09 11.05
CA ASN A 113 -12.45 10.88 9.75
C ASN A 113 -12.11 12.02 8.79
N GLY A 114 -12.04 11.72 7.48
CA GLY A 114 -11.54 12.65 6.46
C GLY A 114 -10.03 12.50 6.17
N TRP A 115 -9.26 11.86 7.06
CA TRP A 115 -7.87 11.53 6.80
C TRP A 115 -7.73 10.18 6.09
N THR A 116 -6.81 10.12 5.14
CA THR A 116 -6.33 8.88 4.53
C THR A 116 -4.81 8.80 4.61
N GLY A 117 -4.27 7.66 4.27
CA GLY A 117 -2.83 7.46 4.19
C GLY A 117 -2.49 6.05 3.75
N VAL A 118 -1.20 5.78 3.68
CA VAL A 118 -0.68 4.46 3.37
C VAL A 118 0.47 4.15 4.34
N LYS A 119 0.34 3.04 5.06
CA LYS A 119 1.48 2.39 5.73
C LYS A 119 2.08 1.40 4.75
N MET A 120 3.38 1.45 4.57
CA MET A 120 4.04 0.66 3.54
C MET A 120 5.40 0.14 3.98
N GLY A 121 5.87 -0.91 3.34
CA GLY A 121 7.19 -1.48 3.58
C GLY A 121 7.69 -2.22 2.35
N ILE A 122 8.93 -1.97 1.99
CA ILE A 122 9.64 -2.60 0.88
C ILE A 122 10.60 -3.69 1.35
N LYS A 123 10.67 -3.90 2.66
CA LYS A 123 11.42 -4.97 3.32
C LYS A 123 10.49 -5.83 4.16
N LYS A 124 10.79 -7.10 4.28
CA LYS A 124 9.94 -8.06 4.98
C LYS A 124 9.80 -7.70 6.47
N GLY A 125 8.57 -7.46 6.91
CA GLY A 125 8.23 -7.16 8.28
C GLY A 125 8.60 -5.77 8.79
N LEU A 126 9.09 -4.89 7.91
CA LEU A 126 9.48 -3.53 8.27
C LEU A 126 8.62 -2.49 7.56
N THR A 127 8.32 -1.40 8.24
CA THR A 127 7.79 -0.19 7.61
C THR A 127 8.91 0.57 6.89
N HIS A 128 8.57 1.51 6.03
CA HIS A 128 9.55 2.39 5.39
C HIS A 128 10.41 3.09 6.44
N ALA A 129 11.71 3.18 6.16
CA ALA A 129 12.64 4.06 6.85
C ALA A 129 12.51 5.50 6.30
N PRO A 130 13.00 6.52 7.03
CA PRO A 130 12.93 7.91 6.58
C PRO A 130 13.53 8.14 5.19
N GLU A 131 14.65 7.49 4.88
CA GLU A 131 15.33 7.58 3.57
C GLU A 131 14.49 6.95 2.46
N GLU A 132 13.80 5.85 2.76
CA GLU A 132 12.88 5.17 1.83
C GLU A 132 11.64 6.03 1.56
N MET A 133 11.13 6.75 2.57
CA MET A 133 10.04 7.71 2.40
C MET A 133 10.46 8.93 1.58
N GLN A 134 11.68 9.43 1.77
CA GLN A 134 12.21 10.54 0.97
C GLN A 134 12.42 10.11 -0.50
N GLU A 135 12.95 8.92 -0.73
CA GLU A 135 13.07 8.34 -2.07
C GLU A 135 11.70 8.20 -2.76
N LEU A 136 10.70 7.65 -2.04
CA LEU A 136 9.34 7.52 -2.56
C LEU A 136 8.74 8.88 -2.94
N LYS A 137 8.90 9.88 -2.09
CA LYS A 137 8.47 11.25 -2.34
C LYS A 137 9.10 11.80 -3.63
N ASP A 138 10.40 11.62 -3.78
CA ASP A 138 11.18 12.10 -4.94
C ASP A 138 10.70 11.42 -6.24
N ILE A 139 10.54 10.10 -6.23
CA ILE A 139 10.04 9.34 -7.37
C ILE A 139 8.64 9.81 -7.75
N THR A 140 7.76 9.97 -6.74
CA THR A 140 6.35 10.30 -6.96
C THR A 140 6.16 11.72 -7.49
N LEU A 141 6.79 12.71 -6.86
CA LEU A 141 6.61 14.12 -7.22
C LEU A 141 7.29 14.49 -8.55
N ASN A 142 8.39 13.82 -8.89
CA ASN A 142 9.10 14.03 -10.16
C ASN A 142 8.63 13.07 -11.27
N SER A 143 7.58 12.27 -11.03
CA SER A 143 7.02 11.32 -12.01
C SER A 143 8.06 10.37 -12.64
N LYS A 144 9.06 9.96 -11.85
CA LYS A 144 10.14 9.04 -12.29
C LYS A 144 9.69 7.58 -12.25
N PHE A 145 8.62 7.26 -12.98
CA PHE A 145 7.99 5.94 -12.93
C PHE A 145 8.57 4.98 -13.96
N VAL A 146 8.68 3.70 -13.55
CA VAL A 146 8.83 2.61 -14.50
C VAL A 146 7.44 2.24 -15.03
N GLU A 147 7.38 1.72 -16.25
CA GLU A 147 6.16 1.19 -16.85
C GLU A 147 6.24 -0.33 -16.96
N GLY A 148 5.11 -0.99 -16.72
CA GLY A 148 5.00 -2.43 -16.79
C GLY A 148 3.55 -2.90 -16.83
N LYS A 149 3.38 -4.21 -16.98
CA LYS A 149 2.06 -4.86 -16.93
C LYS A 149 2.05 -5.79 -15.72
N GLY A 150 1.42 -5.34 -14.66
CA GLY A 150 1.13 -6.12 -13.48
C GLY A 150 -0.22 -6.80 -13.55
N SER A 151 -0.56 -7.47 -12.47
CA SER A 151 -1.86 -8.13 -12.29
C SER A 151 -2.23 -8.15 -10.81
N GLU A 152 -3.44 -8.62 -10.51
CA GLU A 152 -3.91 -8.74 -9.14
C GLU A 152 -4.64 -10.05 -8.90
N LYS A 153 -4.65 -10.47 -7.63
CA LYS A 153 -5.44 -11.57 -7.11
C LYS A 153 -6.07 -11.18 -5.78
N GLU A 154 -7.36 -11.38 -5.65
CA GLU A 154 -8.02 -11.32 -4.34
C GLU A 154 -7.69 -12.54 -3.49
N ILE A 155 -7.28 -12.31 -2.25
CA ILE A 155 -7.06 -13.35 -1.25
C ILE A 155 -8.30 -13.41 -0.35
N SER A 156 -9.32 -14.12 -0.81
CA SER A 156 -10.55 -14.30 -0.04
C SER A 156 -10.28 -15.04 1.27
N ASN A 157 -10.97 -14.64 2.33
CA ASN A 157 -10.92 -15.29 3.66
C ASN A 157 -9.56 -15.23 4.40
N PHE A 158 -8.63 -14.35 4.00
CA PHE A 158 -7.37 -14.21 4.74
C PHE A 158 -7.60 -13.93 6.24
N GLN A 159 -8.65 -13.18 6.58
CA GLN A 159 -9.07 -12.94 7.96
C GLN A 159 -9.41 -14.22 8.74
N LYS A 160 -9.90 -15.28 8.08
CA LYS A 160 -10.21 -16.57 8.72
C LYS A 160 -8.94 -17.37 9.03
N ILE A 161 -7.89 -17.24 8.21
CA ILE A 161 -6.61 -17.92 8.43
C ILE A 161 -5.96 -17.41 9.72
N GLY A 162 -5.95 -16.08 9.95
CA GLY A 162 -5.46 -15.50 11.21
C GLY A 162 -6.23 -15.97 12.45
N ARG A 163 -7.55 -16.19 12.35
CA ARG A 163 -8.37 -16.73 13.46
C ARG A 163 -8.13 -18.20 13.74
N ALA A 164 -7.82 -19.01 12.74
CA ALA A 164 -7.54 -20.44 12.92
C ALA A 164 -6.24 -20.68 13.69
N HIS A 165 -5.20 -19.86 13.50
CA HIS A 165 -3.93 -19.95 14.21
C HIS A 165 -4.01 -19.53 15.69
N VAL A 166 -4.97 -18.68 16.06
CA VAL A 166 -5.19 -18.24 17.44
C VAL A 166 -6.01 -19.25 18.26
N ARG A 167 -6.62 -20.24 17.60
CA ARG A 167 -7.54 -21.21 18.23
C ARG A 167 -6.94 -22.59 18.54
N THR A 168 -5.66 -22.82 18.38
CA THR A 168 -5.04 -24.05 18.92
C THR A 168 -4.89 -23.87 20.43
N PRO A 169 -5.67 -24.59 21.27
CA PRO A 169 -5.40 -24.60 22.70
C PRO A 169 -4.01 -25.20 22.90
N VAL A 170 -3.17 -24.51 23.65
CA VAL A 170 -1.98 -25.09 24.20
C VAL A 170 -2.49 -26.14 25.20
N THR A 171 -2.58 -27.40 24.78
CA THR A 171 -2.80 -28.50 25.68
C THR A 171 -1.50 -28.69 26.48
N SER A 172 -1.55 -28.28 27.71
CA SER A 172 -0.56 -28.61 28.74
C SER A 172 -0.45 -30.13 28.95
#